data_3a962b745d98c4bcbbb3ceadd979b9ba
#
_entry.id   3a962b745d98c4bcbbb3ceadd979b9ba
#
_cell.length_a   1.000
_cell.length_b   1.000
_cell.length_c   1.000
_cell.angle_alpha   90.00
_cell.angle_beta   90.00
_cell.angle_gamma   90.00
#
_symmetry.space_group_name_H-M   'P 1'
#
loop_
_entity.id
_entity.type
_entity.pdbx_description
1 polymer ?
#
loop_
_entity_poly.entity_id
_entity_poly.type
_entity_poly.pdbx_seq_one_letter_code
_entity_poly.pdbx_strand_id
1 'polypeptide(L)'
;MIRLREWNYVEGEFTYGQRIAIGQIFTDESRSEYERMRDAYKELYGYPVRLLPPRVRVKRLDNMLAGLQQLVDMERVMLDYKPTSEEERAGIKDYAQRVGDMGTLKALAKAYAQDPDVVLTWKYGKVFGILQTDLEEYKYQTRLRKAMQHRAGYMGK
;
A
#
# COMPACT_ATOMS: atom_id res chain seq x y z
N MET A 1 1.50 20.40 27.23
CA MET A 1 1.86 18.97 27.11
C MET A 1 1.37 18.51 25.74
N ILE A 2 2.27 18.36 24.76
CA ILE A 2 1.91 17.86 23.43
C ILE A 2 1.58 16.38 23.61
N ARG A 3 0.32 15.98 23.45
CA ARG A 3 -0.07 14.56 23.35
C ARG A 3 0.58 14.02 22.09
N LEU A 4 1.64 13.24 22.24
CA LEU A 4 2.28 12.53 21.13
C LEU A 4 1.28 11.50 20.63
N ARG A 5 0.73 11.75 19.46
CA ARG A 5 -0.21 10.86 18.80
C ARG A 5 0.51 9.55 18.47
N GLU A 6 0.00 8.43 18.92
CA GLU A 6 0.46 7.12 18.47
C GLU A 6 -0.35 6.75 17.24
N TRP A 7 0.33 6.40 16.17
CA TRP A 7 -0.32 5.95 14.95
C TRP A 7 -0.66 4.48 15.06
N ASN A 8 -1.89 4.12 14.69
CA ASN A 8 -2.25 2.73 14.51
C ASN A 8 -1.96 2.33 13.07
N TYR A 9 -0.80 1.74 12.85
CA TYR A 9 -0.37 1.32 11.52
C TYR A 9 -1.25 0.20 10.95
N VAL A 10 -1.75 -0.69 11.80
CA VAL A 10 -2.60 -1.82 11.40
C VAL A 10 -3.98 -1.33 10.94
N GLU A 11 -4.53 -0.31 11.61
CA GLU A 11 -5.81 0.29 11.22
C GLU A 11 -5.67 1.34 10.11
N GLY A 12 -4.43 1.69 9.71
CA GLY A 12 -4.14 2.64 8.64
C GLY A 12 -4.69 4.04 8.90
N GLU A 13 -4.40 4.60 10.08
CA GLU A 13 -4.86 5.94 10.46
C GLU A 13 -4.20 7.08 9.67
N PHE A 14 -3.10 6.82 8.97
CA PHE A 14 -2.45 7.75 8.06
C PHE A 14 -3.11 7.74 6.67
N THR A 15 -2.81 8.75 5.85
CA THR A 15 -3.42 8.88 4.53
C THR A 15 -2.75 7.98 3.49
N TYR A 16 -3.45 7.73 2.38
CA TYR A 16 -2.88 7.00 1.24
C TYR A 16 -1.68 7.75 0.63
N GLY A 17 -1.76 9.09 0.55
CA GLY A 17 -0.63 9.91 0.12
C GLY A 17 0.60 9.74 1.00
N GLN A 18 0.43 9.69 2.33
CA GLN A 18 1.53 9.41 3.26
C GLN A 18 2.11 8.00 3.06
N ARG A 19 1.27 6.99 2.77
CA ARG A 19 1.75 5.63 2.45
C ARG A 19 2.65 5.63 1.22
N ILE A 20 2.25 6.34 0.16
CA ILE A 20 3.04 6.48 -1.06
C ILE A 20 4.36 7.22 -0.76
N ALA A 21 4.30 8.36 -0.07
CA ALA A 21 5.47 9.15 0.27
C ALA A 21 6.49 8.35 1.10
N ILE A 22 6.02 7.57 2.07
CA ILE A 22 6.87 6.68 2.88
C ILE A 22 7.54 5.63 1.99
N GLY A 23 6.83 5.02 1.06
CA GLY A 23 7.39 4.08 0.09
C GLY A 23 8.53 4.72 -0.71
N GLN A 24 8.33 5.92 -1.23
CA GLN A 24 9.35 6.68 -1.98
C GLN A 24 10.56 7.05 -1.10
N ILE A 25 10.33 7.45 0.16
CA ILE A 25 11.43 7.79 1.09
C ILE A 25 12.32 6.56 1.34
N PHE A 26 11.73 5.38 1.55
CA PHE A 26 12.53 4.17 1.84
C PHE A 26 13.20 3.57 0.61
N THR A 27 12.71 3.84 -0.60
CA THR A 27 13.33 3.41 -1.86
C THR A 27 14.40 4.38 -2.38
N ASP A 28 14.55 5.55 -1.79
CA ASP A 28 15.56 6.54 -2.17
C ASP A 28 16.93 6.14 -1.63
N GLU A 29 17.72 5.47 -2.47
CA GLU A 29 19.08 5.01 -2.13
C GLU A 29 20.11 6.14 -1.99
N SER A 30 19.79 7.37 -2.44
CA SER A 30 20.67 8.53 -2.30
C SER A 30 20.78 9.03 -0.86
N ARG A 31 19.86 8.61 0.02
CA ARG A 31 19.79 9.00 1.43
C ARG A 31 20.31 7.89 2.35
N SER A 32 20.95 8.28 3.44
CA SER A 32 21.30 7.35 4.50
C SER A 32 20.04 6.77 5.17
N GLU A 33 20.16 5.62 5.80
CA GLU A 33 19.06 4.98 6.54
C GLU A 33 18.48 5.91 7.62
N TYR A 34 19.33 6.62 8.34
CA TYR A 34 18.88 7.59 9.35
C TYR A 34 18.10 8.76 8.75
N GLU A 35 18.51 9.27 7.60
CA GLU A 35 17.78 10.34 6.90
C GLU A 35 16.41 9.84 6.46
N ARG A 36 16.32 8.65 5.90
CA ARG A 36 15.04 8.04 5.51
C ARG A 36 14.10 7.86 6.71
N MET A 37 14.60 7.35 7.83
CA MET A 37 13.82 7.23 9.06
C MET A 37 13.33 8.58 9.59
N ARG A 38 14.17 9.59 9.57
CA ARG A 38 13.83 10.94 10.01
C ARG A 38 12.75 11.57 9.13
N ASP A 39 12.87 11.42 7.83
CA ASP A 39 11.95 12.01 6.87
C ASP A 39 10.60 11.26 6.87
N ALA A 40 10.61 9.93 7.00
CA ALA A 40 9.40 9.14 7.21
C ALA A 40 8.69 9.54 8.52
N TYR A 41 9.44 9.77 9.58
CA TYR A 41 8.88 10.25 10.84
C TYR A 41 8.18 11.61 10.67
N LYS A 42 8.84 12.56 9.98
CA LYS A 42 8.26 13.88 9.70
C LYS A 42 6.98 13.77 8.85
N GLU A 43 6.97 12.88 7.87
CA GLU A 43 5.81 12.64 7.02
C GLU A 43 4.60 12.12 7.82
N LEU A 44 4.82 11.16 8.71
CA LEU A 44 3.76 10.56 9.52
C LEU A 44 3.22 11.50 10.61
N TYR A 45 4.12 12.19 11.31
CA TYR A 45 3.76 12.93 12.52
C TYR A 45 3.65 14.45 12.32
N GLY A 46 4.05 14.96 11.17
CA GLY A 46 3.98 16.38 10.82
C GLY A 46 5.05 17.26 11.50
N TYR A 47 5.97 16.68 12.27
CA TYR A 47 7.07 17.41 12.92
C TYR A 47 8.36 16.58 12.92
N PRO A 48 9.53 17.24 12.88
CA PRO A 48 10.82 16.53 12.83
C PRO A 48 11.14 15.86 14.16
N VAL A 49 11.63 14.62 14.10
CA VAL A 49 12.01 13.82 15.27
C VAL A 49 13.06 14.49 16.19
N ARG A 50 13.87 15.40 15.64
CA ARG A 50 14.89 16.17 16.41
C ARG A 50 14.29 17.04 17.52
N LEU A 51 13.00 17.37 17.44
CA LEU A 51 12.31 18.12 18.49
C LEU A 51 12.02 17.28 19.75
N LEU A 52 12.22 15.97 19.67
CA LEU A 52 12.05 15.07 20.82
C LEU A 52 13.33 14.98 21.66
N PRO A 53 13.22 14.77 22.98
CA PRO A 53 14.35 14.41 23.81
C PRO A 53 15.06 13.15 23.28
N PRO A 54 16.41 13.03 23.38
CA PRO A 54 17.17 11.93 22.78
C PRO A 54 16.64 10.53 23.12
N ARG A 55 16.34 10.27 24.41
CA ARG A 55 15.80 8.96 24.84
C ARG A 55 14.43 8.63 24.25
N VAL A 56 13.58 9.65 24.07
CA VAL A 56 12.26 9.48 23.47
C VAL A 56 12.38 9.29 21.96
N ARG A 57 13.35 9.97 21.34
CA ARG A 57 13.60 9.90 19.89
C ARG A 57 13.86 8.48 19.41
N VAL A 58 14.80 7.78 20.04
CA VAL A 58 15.16 6.40 19.68
C VAL A 58 13.92 5.51 19.77
N LYS A 59 13.27 5.50 20.93
CA LYS A 59 12.04 4.68 21.13
C LYS A 59 10.94 4.97 20.10
N ARG A 60 10.78 6.23 19.69
CA ARG A 60 9.77 6.61 18.70
C ARG A 60 10.12 6.15 17.29
N LEU A 61 11.38 6.25 16.90
CA LEU A 61 11.85 5.72 15.63
C LEU A 61 11.72 4.20 15.58
N ASP A 62 12.10 3.49 16.63
CA ASP A 62 11.96 2.03 16.71
C ASP A 62 10.49 1.60 16.61
N ASN A 63 9.60 2.26 17.35
CA ASN A 63 8.17 1.96 17.28
C ASN A 63 7.59 2.24 15.88
N MET A 64 8.00 3.33 15.24
CA MET A 64 7.59 3.65 13.87
C MET A 64 8.05 2.57 12.89
N LEU A 65 9.32 2.17 12.96
CA LEU A 65 9.86 1.13 12.08
C LEU A 65 9.14 -0.21 12.29
N ALA A 66 8.94 -0.61 13.54
CA ALA A 66 8.20 -1.84 13.86
C ALA A 66 6.76 -1.81 13.31
N GLY A 67 6.07 -0.68 13.44
CA GLY A 67 4.73 -0.50 12.89
C GLY A 67 4.70 -0.52 11.37
N LEU A 68 5.66 0.13 10.70
CA LEU A 68 5.78 0.09 9.23
C LEU A 68 6.11 -1.31 8.72
N GLN A 69 6.96 -2.06 9.43
CA GLN A 69 7.26 -3.45 9.09
C GLN A 69 6.01 -4.32 9.19
N GLN A 70 5.23 -4.19 10.26
CA GLN A 70 3.96 -4.92 10.42
C GLN A 70 2.98 -4.59 9.29
N LEU A 71 2.91 -3.31 8.87
CA LEU A 71 2.09 -2.89 7.74
C LEU A 71 2.51 -3.59 6.44
N VAL A 72 3.81 -3.57 6.12
CA VAL A 72 4.36 -4.21 4.91
C VAL A 72 4.09 -5.72 4.93
N ASP A 73 4.27 -6.37 6.07
CA ASP A 73 4.00 -7.81 6.22
C ASP A 73 2.50 -8.12 6.01
N MET A 74 1.62 -7.27 6.54
CA MET A 74 0.18 -7.40 6.34
C MET A 74 -0.20 -7.18 4.85
N GLU A 75 0.31 -6.14 4.21
CA GLU A 75 0.10 -5.88 2.78
C GLU A 75 0.55 -7.07 1.93
N ARG A 76 1.73 -7.60 2.23
CA ARG A 76 2.30 -8.75 1.51
C ARG A 76 1.42 -10.00 1.60
N VAL A 77 0.83 -10.25 2.76
CA VAL A 77 -0.04 -11.43 2.98
C VAL A 77 -1.43 -11.22 2.39
N MET A 78 -2.03 -10.05 2.63
CA MET A 78 -3.43 -9.80 2.32
C MET A 78 -3.67 -9.29 0.88
N LEU A 79 -2.66 -8.65 0.28
CA LEU A 79 -2.71 -8.17 -1.10
C LEU A 79 -1.86 -9.04 -2.05
N ASP A 80 -1.65 -10.34 -1.71
CA ASP A 80 -0.90 -11.29 -2.55
C ASP A 80 -1.65 -11.58 -3.86
N TYR A 81 -1.33 -10.79 -4.88
CA TYR A 81 -1.82 -10.96 -6.25
C TYR A 81 -0.91 -11.95 -7.00
N LYS A 82 -1.54 -13.00 -7.52
CA LYS A 82 -0.86 -13.98 -8.39
C LYS A 82 -1.37 -13.82 -9.80
N PRO A 83 -0.55 -13.30 -10.72
CA PRO A 83 -0.96 -13.15 -12.11
C PRO A 83 -1.22 -14.52 -12.76
N THR A 84 -2.13 -14.52 -13.73
CA THR A 84 -2.37 -15.68 -14.60
C THR A 84 -1.24 -15.82 -15.62
N SER A 85 -1.13 -16.98 -16.26
CA SER A 85 -0.14 -17.22 -17.32
C SER A 85 -0.31 -16.28 -18.52
N GLU A 86 -1.53 -15.85 -18.82
CA GLU A 86 -1.84 -14.88 -19.86
C GLU A 86 -1.36 -13.49 -19.48
N GLU A 87 -1.57 -13.07 -18.25
CA GLU A 87 -1.12 -11.78 -17.73
C GLU A 87 0.42 -11.71 -17.63
N GLU A 88 1.06 -12.82 -17.25
CA GLU A 88 2.53 -12.91 -17.27
C GLU A 88 3.08 -12.77 -18.69
N ARG A 89 2.47 -13.44 -19.68
CA ARG A 89 2.85 -13.29 -21.09
C ARG A 89 2.59 -11.91 -21.63
N ALA A 90 1.56 -11.22 -21.15
CA ALA A 90 1.26 -9.84 -21.49
C ALA A 90 2.18 -8.81 -20.80
N GLY A 91 3.12 -9.25 -19.93
CA GLY A 91 4.10 -8.38 -19.28
C GLY A 91 3.53 -7.60 -18.10
N ILE A 92 2.60 -8.19 -17.32
CA ILE A 92 1.98 -7.52 -16.16
C ILE A 92 3.02 -7.02 -15.15
N LYS A 93 4.12 -7.73 -14.95
CA LYS A 93 5.18 -7.35 -14.01
C LYS A 93 5.87 -6.06 -14.44
N ASP A 94 6.22 -5.94 -15.72
CA ASP A 94 6.84 -4.74 -16.28
C ASP A 94 5.88 -3.55 -16.27
N TYR A 95 4.59 -3.82 -16.53
CA TYR A 95 3.55 -2.81 -16.42
C TYR A 95 3.42 -2.31 -14.98
N ALA A 96 3.28 -3.21 -14.01
CA ALA A 96 3.16 -2.86 -12.60
C ALA A 96 4.38 -2.07 -12.10
N GLN A 97 5.59 -2.46 -12.50
CA GLN A 97 6.81 -1.76 -12.13
C GLN A 97 6.86 -0.32 -12.69
N ARG A 98 6.41 -0.12 -13.94
CA ARG A 98 6.40 1.22 -14.57
C ARG A 98 5.32 2.13 -14.04
N VAL A 99 4.17 1.59 -13.71
CA VAL A 99 2.99 2.37 -13.30
C VAL A 99 2.97 2.59 -11.78
N GLY A 100 3.45 1.60 -11.01
CA GLY A 100 3.56 1.68 -9.55
C GLY A 100 2.27 2.14 -8.85
N ASP A 101 2.44 2.91 -7.78
CA ASP A 101 1.32 3.44 -6.98
C ASP A 101 0.38 4.36 -7.76
N MET A 102 0.88 5.02 -8.83
CA MET A 102 0.06 5.89 -9.67
C MET A 102 -1.02 5.14 -10.43
N GLY A 103 -0.78 3.86 -10.77
CA GLY A 103 -1.81 3.00 -11.39
C GLY A 103 -2.97 2.74 -10.45
N THR A 104 -2.67 2.40 -9.21
CA THR A 104 -3.68 2.19 -8.17
C THR A 104 -4.43 3.48 -7.86
N LEU A 105 -3.72 4.60 -7.71
CA LEU A 105 -4.33 5.91 -7.49
C LEU A 105 -5.32 6.28 -8.61
N LYS A 106 -4.90 6.13 -9.87
CA LYS A 106 -5.74 6.40 -11.04
C LYS A 106 -6.97 5.47 -11.10
N ALA A 107 -6.79 4.19 -10.77
CA ALA A 107 -7.88 3.22 -10.75
C ALA A 107 -8.93 3.58 -9.69
N LEU A 108 -8.50 3.91 -8.48
CA LEU A 108 -9.37 4.35 -7.39
C LEU A 108 -10.10 5.65 -7.74
N ALA A 109 -9.38 6.65 -8.25
CA ALA A 109 -9.95 7.93 -8.65
C ALA A 109 -11.06 7.73 -9.71
N LYS A 110 -10.80 6.88 -10.71
CA LYS A 110 -11.78 6.53 -11.75
C LYS A 110 -12.98 5.76 -11.19
N ALA A 111 -12.74 4.74 -10.36
CA ALA A 111 -13.80 3.88 -9.81
C ALA A 111 -14.79 4.66 -8.94
N TYR A 112 -14.30 5.65 -8.22
CA TYR A 112 -15.11 6.46 -7.29
C TYR A 112 -15.47 7.85 -7.82
N ALA A 113 -15.15 8.15 -9.09
CA ALA A 113 -15.39 9.45 -9.73
C ALA A 113 -14.85 10.62 -8.87
N GLN A 114 -13.63 10.45 -8.30
CA GLN A 114 -12.96 11.42 -7.46
C GLN A 114 -11.71 11.96 -8.14
N ASP A 115 -11.30 13.16 -7.75
CA ASP A 115 -9.98 13.68 -8.11
C ASP A 115 -8.89 12.83 -7.44
N PRO A 116 -7.77 12.52 -8.13
CA PRO A 116 -6.63 11.82 -7.53
C PRO A 116 -6.13 12.47 -6.24
N ASP A 117 -6.11 13.80 -6.16
CA ASP A 117 -5.69 14.53 -4.95
C ASP A 117 -6.62 14.26 -3.76
N VAL A 118 -7.92 14.09 -4.01
CA VAL A 118 -8.88 13.69 -2.98
C VAL A 118 -8.61 12.27 -2.49
N VAL A 119 -8.31 11.34 -3.41
CA VAL A 119 -7.98 9.95 -3.04
C VAL A 119 -6.73 9.88 -2.17
N LEU A 120 -5.72 10.72 -2.42
CA LEU A 120 -4.51 10.81 -1.59
C LEU A 120 -4.81 11.19 -0.14
N THR A 121 -5.90 11.89 0.12
CA THR A 121 -6.32 12.26 1.49
C THR A 121 -7.10 11.16 2.22
N TRP A 122 -7.49 10.09 1.55
CA TRP A 122 -8.23 9.01 2.20
C TRP A 122 -7.37 8.31 3.23
N LYS A 123 -8.00 7.88 4.33
CA LYS A 123 -7.33 7.01 5.31
C LYS A 123 -6.86 5.75 4.62
N TYR A 124 -5.61 5.36 4.87
CA TYR A 124 -5.03 4.19 4.22
C TYR A 124 -5.81 2.90 4.53
N GLY A 125 -6.33 2.74 5.75
CA GLY A 125 -7.18 1.60 6.09
C GLY A 125 -8.41 1.46 5.19
N LYS A 126 -9.03 2.57 4.75
CA LYS A 126 -10.11 2.55 3.76
C LYS A 126 -9.61 2.05 2.40
N VAL A 127 -8.50 2.60 1.92
CA VAL A 127 -7.89 2.21 0.63
C VAL A 127 -7.52 0.73 0.65
N PHE A 128 -6.87 0.28 1.74
CA PHE A 128 -6.49 -1.12 1.92
C PHE A 128 -7.71 -2.07 1.87
N GLY A 129 -8.79 -1.73 2.56
CA GLY A 129 -10.03 -2.52 2.52
C GLY A 129 -10.63 -2.62 1.11
N ILE A 130 -10.59 -1.52 0.33
CA ILE A 130 -11.02 -1.53 -1.07
C ILE A 130 -10.14 -2.47 -1.90
N LEU A 131 -8.82 -2.33 -1.82
CA LEU A 131 -7.89 -3.16 -2.59
C LEU A 131 -8.02 -4.65 -2.25
N GLN A 132 -8.25 -4.97 -0.98
CA GLN A 132 -8.50 -6.35 -0.54
C GLN A 132 -9.80 -6.91 -1.14
N THR A 133 -10.87 -6.12 -1.14
CA THR A 133 -12.16 -6.51 -1.73
C THR A 133 -12.03 -6.73 -3.23
N ASP A 134 -11.38 -5.80 -3.94
CA ASP A 134 -11.15 -5.90 -5.38
C ASP A 134 -10.33 -7.16 -5.75
N LEU A 135 -9.32 -7.48 -4.93
CA LEU A 135 -8.51 -8.68 -5.10
C LEU A 135 -9.33 -9.97 -4.91
N GLU A 136 -10.20 -10.03 -3.90
CA GLU A 136 -11.05 -11.20 -3.67
C GLU A 136 -12.10 -11.34 -4.79
N GLU A 137 -12.66 -10.25 -5.28
CA GLU A 137 -13.54 -10.27 -6.44
C GLU A 137 -12.81 -10.76 -7.69
N TYR A 138 -11.61 -10.26 -7.96
CA TYR A 138 -10.78 -10.74 -9.06
C TYR A 138 -10.50 -12.24 -8.97
N LYS A 139 -10.13 -12.75 -7.80
CA LYS A 139 -9.92 -14.19 -7.56
C LYS A 139 -11.19 -15.00 -7.81
N TYR A 140 -12.34 -14.50 -7.38
CA TYR A 140 -13.63 -15.14 -7.63
C TYR A 140 -13.96 -15.19 -9.13
N GLN A 141 -13.86 -14.07 -9.83
CA GLN A 141 -14.13 -13.98 -11.27
C GLN A 141 -13.20 -14.90 -12.09
N THR A 142 -11.93 -14.99 -11.67
CA THR A 142 -10.96 -15.91 -12.31
C THR A 142 -11.37 -17.37 -12.13
N ARG A 143 -11.80 -17.77 -10.92
CA ARG A 143 -12.30 -19.13 -10.65
C ARG A 143 -13.57 -19.43 -11.44
N LEU A 144 -14.50 -18.49 -11.48
CA LEU A 144 -15.75 -18.63 -12.23
C LEU A 144 -15.48 -18.83 -13.73
N ARG A 145 -14.61 -18.01 -14.32
CA ARG A 145 -14.23 -18.12 -15.73
C ARG A 145 -13.62 -19.48 -16.06
N LYS A 146 -12.72 -19.99 -15.22
CA LYS A 146 -12.13 -21.31 -15.35
C LYS A 146 -13.20 -22.43 -15.28
N ALA A 147 -14.13 -22.35 -14.33
CA ALA A 147 -15.23 -23.31 -14.22
C ALA A 147 -16.14 -23.33 -15.44
N MET A 148 -16.45 -22.15 -16.01
CA MET A 148 -17.25 -22.05 -17.22
C MET A 148 -16.54 -22.61 -18.45
N GLN A 149 -15.24 -22.39 -18.60
CA GLN A 149 -14.43 -22.96 -19.68
C GLN A 149 -14.38 -24.48 -19.61
N HIS A 150 -14.19 -25.06 -18.42
CA HIS A 150 -14.26 -26.51 -18.23
C HIS A 150 -15.61 -27.09 -18.67
N ARG A 151 -16.72 -26.42 -18.31
CA ARG A 151 -18.07 -26.87 -18.67
C ARG A 151 -18.31 -26.82 -20.19
N ALA A 152 -17.86 -25.77 -20.86
CA ALA A 152 -17.96 -25.63 -22.32
C ALA A 152 -17.15 -26.72 -23.07
N GLY A 153 -15.98 -27.10 -22.57
CA GLY A 153 -15.16 -28.18 -23.12
C GLY A 153 -15.77 -29.57 -22.99
N TYR A 154 -16.68 -29.79 -22.04
CA TYR A 154 -17.41 -31.06 -21.89
C TYR A 154 -18.64 -31.16 -22.79
N MET A 155 -19.23 -30.03 -23.18
CA MET A 155 -20.44 -30.02 -24.05
C MET A 155 -20.09 -30.07 -25.55
N GLY A 156 -18.84 -29.94 -25.93
CA GLY A 156 -18.36 -29.97 -27.31
C GLY A 156 -17.76 -31.32 -27.77
N LYS A 157 -17.89 -32.36 -26.96
CA LYS A 157 -17.55 -33.73 -27.29
C LYS A 157 -18.84 -34.59 -27.37
#